data_a5cc4f37cbef3d8fdd675ae8b48e82d4
#
_entry.id   a5cc4f37cbef3d8fdd675ae8b48e82d4
#
_cell.length_a   1.000
_cell.length_b   1.000
_cell.length_c   1.000
_cell.angle_alpha   90.00
_cell.angle_beta   90.00
_cell.angle_gamma   90.00
#
_symmetry.space_group_name_H-M   'P 1'
#
loop_
_entity.id
_entity.type
_entity.pdbx_description
1 polymer ?
#
loop_
_entity_poly.entity_id
_entity_poly.type
_entity_poly.pdbx_seq_one_letter_code
_entity_poly.pdbx_strand_id
1 'polypeptide(L)'
;MGFRRAMENYGWTVIFLKSIVISPKPFLELEYIVSRIIQNNYEACVFLSGAAVDILMLNAGSTGNTSALITKLRSIRTICIGPRTKERLSHYGIDSVILPKTYNTQGLIEYLSSYKDQLRRVVMPRSQLGDSKILISLSRLGISVDQHQLYDVSTNSVIDDEWKLFFCLLRNRNVDAVGFTSPSSVRALFQIVERGASHDDMNYLRHLNGLVSIGHKTTTELKNYCSGRIVEAVEHTLDGIALASRLI
;
A
#
# COMPACT_ATOMS: atom_id res chain seq x y z
N MET A 1 5.21 -11.26 15.49
CA MET A 1 4.81 -12.65 15.26
C MET A 1 3.76 -12.65 14.20
N GLY A 2 4.09 -13.19 13.03
CA GLY A 2 3.46 -12.68 11.86
C GLY A 2 2.19 -13.40 11.45
N PHE A 3 1.58 -12.82 10.44
CA PHE A 3 0.45 -13.30 9.67
C PHE A 3 0.52 -14.81 9.31
N ARG A 4 1.73 -15.32 8.91
CA ARG A 4 1.92 -16.76 8.66
C ARG A 4 1.47 -17.62 9.84
N ARG A 5 1.93 -17.30 11.06
CA ARG A 5 1.58 -18.06 12.26
C ARG A 5 0.07 -17.99 12.60
N ALA A 6 -0.54 -16.82 12.36
CA ALA A 6 -2.00 -16.70 12.54
C ALA A 6 -2.76 -17.61 11.57
N MET A 7 -2.32 -17.69 10.31
CA MET A 7 -2.92 -18.57 9.31
C MET A 7 -2.69 -20.04 9.64
N GLU A 8 -1.47 -20.42 10.06
CA GLU A 8 -1.12 -21.79 10.47
C GLU A 8 -1.96 -22.26 11.67
N ASN A 9 -2.27 -21.36 12.61
CA ASN A 9 -3.17 -21.68 13.73
C ASN A 9 -4.62 -21.97 13.27
N TYR A 10 -5.01 -21.54 12.08
CA TYR A 10 -6.29 -21.87 11.45
C TYR A 10 -6.22 -23.05 10.49
N GLY A 11 -5.07 -23.76 10.46
CA GLY A 11 -4.87 -24.94 9.63
C GLY A 11 -4.42 -24.66 8.19
N TRP A 12 -4.07 -23.41 7.86
CA TRP A 12 -3.62 -23.04 6.53
C TRP A 12 -2.12 -23.22 6.33
N THR A 13 -1.72 -23.81 5.22
CA THR A 13 -0.34 -23.70 4.71
C THR A 13 -0.24 -22.46 3.82
N VAL A 14 0.69 -21.54 4.10
CA VAL A 14 0.76 -20.23 3.46
C VAL A 14 1.98 -20.08 2.57
N ILE A 15 1.75 -19.68 1.32
CA ILE A 15 2.77 -19.25 0.36
C ILE A 15 2.64 -17.73 0.17
N PHE A 16 3.74 -17.00 0.27
CA PHE A 16 3.77 -15.57 0.00
C PHE A 16 4.26 -15.29 -1.42
N LEU A 17 3.38 -14.74 -2.25
CA LEU A 17 3.72 -14.40 -3.62
C LEU A 17 4.11 -12.93 -3.72
N LYS A 18 5.34 -12.66 -4.12
CA LYS A 18 5.80 -11.29 -4.44
C LYS A 18 5.25 -10.89 -5.80
N SER A 19 4.01 -10.40 -5.82
CA SER A 19 3.34 -10.03 -7.06
C SER A 19 3.69 -8.62 -7.56
N ILE A 20 4.14 -7.74 -6.68
CA ILE A 20 4.53 -6.36 -7.03
C ILE A 20 5.96 -6.05 -6.61
N VAL A 21 6.60 -5.18 -7.38
CA VAL A 21 7.93 -4.62 -7.09
C VAL A 21 7.79 -3.11 -6.86
N ILE A 22 8.41 -2.63 -5.81
CA ILE A 22 8.56 -1.21 -5.50
C ILE A 22 9.95 -0.80 -5.92
N SER A 23 10.05 0.10 -6.90
CA SER A 23 11.32 0.60 -7.43
C SER A 23 11.48 2.07 -7.05
N PRO A 24 12.37 2.41 -6.09
CA PRO A 24 12.66 3.79 -5.74
C PRO A 24 13.15 4.59 -6.94
N LYS A 25 12.86 5.88 -6.97
CA LYS A 25 13.44 6.81 -7.95
C LYS A 25 14.95 6.91 -7.78
N PRO A 26 15.69 7.42 -8.80
CA PRO A 26 17.14 7.60 -8.72
C PRO A 26 17.56 8.37 -7.47
N PHE A 27 18.70 8.01 -6.92
CA PHE A 27 19.21 8.54 -5.65
C PHE A 27 19.23 10.08 -5.61
N LEU A 28 19.72 10.73 -6.65
CA LEU A 28 19.81 12.20 -6.72
C LEU A 28 18.43 12.88 -6.77
N GLU A 29 17.44 12.24 -7.39
CA GLU A 29 16.07 12.74 -7.39
C GLU A 29 15.46 12.67 -5.99
N LEU A 30 15.69 11.58 -5.28
CA LEU A 30 15.24 11.42 -3.88
C LEU A 30 15.96 12.40 -2.94
N GLU A 31 17.24 12.64 -3.13
CA GLU A 31 18.02 13.63 -2.37
C GLU A 31 17.46 15.04 -2.57
N TYR A 32 17.15 15.40 -3.82
CA TYR A 32 16.47 16.67 -4.13
C TYR A 32 15.13 16.77 -3.41
N ILE A 33 14.33 15.71 -3.40
CA ILE A 33 13.02 15.67 -2.72
C ILE A 33 13.19 15.86 -1.21
N VAL A 34 14.13 15.15 -0.58
CA VAL A 34 14.45 15.31 0.84
C VAL A 34 14.84 16.76 1.15
N SER A 35 15.73 17.35 0.37
CA SER A 35 16.14 18.74 0.52
C SER A 35 14.96 19.71 0.38
N ARG A 36 14.09 19.47 -0.60
CA ARG A 36 12.86 20.27 -0.80
C ARG A 36 11.94 20.22 0.40
N ILE A 37 11.74 19.05 1.01
CA ILE A 37 10.90 18.89 2.20
C ILE A 37 11.48 19.65 3.38
N ILE A 38 12.79 19.58 3.58
CA ILE A 38 13.48 20.26 4.69
C ILE A 38 13.45 21.78 4.55
N GLN A 39 13.71 22.29 3.36
CA GLN A 39 13.96 23.72 3.12
C GLN A 39 12.68 24.56 2.91
N ASN A 40 11.60 23.95 2.40
CA ASN A 40 10.41 24.71 2.09
C ASN A 40 9.44 24.85 3.28
N ASN A 41 8.65 25.91 3.24
CA ASN A 41 7.60 26.17 4.23
C ASN A 41 6.33 25.42 3.86
N TYR A 42 6.20 24.20 4.37
CA TYR A 42 4.98 23.40 4.31
C TYR A 42 4.28 23.45 5.69
N GLU A 43 2.95 23.52 5.68
CA GLU A 43 2.15 23.39 6.90
C GLU A 43 1.88 21.93 7.24
N ALA A 44 1.93 21.03 6.23
CA ALA A 44 1.75 19.61 6.46
C ALA A 44 2.56 18.74 5.49
N CYS A 45 2.89 17.52 5.95
CA CYS A 45 3.38 16.42 5.13
C CYS A 45 2.40 15.25 5.20
N VAL A 46 1.94 14.75 4.05
CA VAL A 46 0.92 13.71 3.96
C VAL A 46 1.50 12.42 3.37
N PHE A 47 1.53 11.36 4.16
CA PHE A 47 2.00 10.03 3.75
C PHE A 47 0.83 9.09 3.43
N LEU A 48 0.80 8.58 2.20
CA LEU A 48 -0.21 7.62 1.73
C LEU A 48 0.23 6.15 1.85
N SER A 49 1.49 5.89 2.21
CA SER A 49 2.02 4.53 2.37
C SER A 49 3.25 4.48 3.26
N GLY A 50 3.48 3.33 3.92
CA GLY A 50 4.72 3.07 4.66
C GLY A 50 5.95 3.02 3.75
N ALA A 51 5.81 2.56 2.51
CA ALA A 51 6.92 2.54 1.54
C ALA A 51 7.46 3.95 1.25
N ALA A 52 6.57 4.96 1.16
CA ALA A 52 7.00 6.35 0.99
C ALA A 52 7.83 6.84 2.19
N VAL A 53 7.44 6.45 3.42
CA VAL A 53 8.21 6.76 4.64
C VAL A 53 9.59 6.13 4.57
N ASP A 54 9.66 4.81 4.32
CA ASP A 54 10.92 4.08 4.29
C ASP A 54 11.89 4.63 3.25
N ILE A 55 11.43 4.85 2.01
CA ILE A 55 12.27 5.34 0.92
C ILE A 55 12.82 6.75 1.24
N LEU A 56 11.97 7.63 1.78
CA LEU A 56 12.37 8.98 2.15
C LEU A 56 13.42 8.95 3.27
N MET A 57 13.19 8.16 4.31
CA MET A 57 14.09 8.04 5.47
C MET A 57 15.39 7.35 5.13
N LEU A 58 15.39 6.31 4.29
CA LEU A 58 16.60 5.63 3.83
C LEU A 58 17.48 6.57 3.00
N ASN A 59 16.90 7.36 2.08
CA ASN A 59 17.66 8.35 1.32
C ASN A 59 18.25 9.44 2.23
N ALA A 60 17.44 9.97 3.17
CA ALA A 60 17.92 10.95 4.14
C ALA A 60 19.07 10.38 5.00
N GLY A 61 19.04 9.08 5.34
CA GLY A 61 20.11 8.38 6.04
C GLY A 61 21.41 8.35 5.23
N SER A 62 21.30 8.02 3.96
CA SER A 62 22.45 7.94 3.05
C SER A 62 23.11 9.31 2.75
N THR A 63 22.35 10.40 2.92
CA THR A 63 22.84 11.78 2.70
C THR A 63 23.14 12.55 3.99
N GLY A 64 23.06 11.92 5.15
CA GLY A 64 23.26 12.57 6.47
C GLY A 64 22.14 13.54 6.89
N ASN A 65 21.00 13.55 6.19
CA ASN A 65 19.90 14.48 6.41
C ASN A 65 18.80 13.94 7.37
N THR A 66 19.01 12.77 8.00
CA THR A 66 17.98 12.11 8.84
C THR A 66 17.47 13.03 9.94
N SER A 67 18.39 13.63 10.74
CA SER A 67 18.00 14.50 11.86
C SER A 67 17.26 15.74 11.40
N ALA A 68 17.68 16.36 10.30
CA ALA A 68 17.02 17.52 9.73
C ALA A 68 15.61 17.19 9.22
N LEU A 69 15.44 16.06 8.52
CA LEU A 69 14.14 15.60 8.04
C LEU A 69 13.19 15.27 9.20
N ILE A 70 13.66 14.55 10.22
CA ILE A 70 12.84 14.23 11.41
C ILE A 70 12.41 15.52 12.12
N THR A 71 13.33 16.47 12.34
CA THR A 71 13.02 17.76 12.94
C THR A 71 11.96 18.50 12.12
N LYS A 72 12.10 18.51 10.80
CA LYS A 72 11.11 19.13 9.92
C LYS A 72 9.74 18.46 10.03
N LEU A 73 9.67 17.13 9.95
CA LEU A 73 8.41 16.39 10.04
C LEU A 73 7.73 16.53 11.41
N ARG A 74 8.50 16.73 12.49
CA ARG A 74 7.97 17.05 13.82
C ARG A 74 7.46 18.49 13.96
N SER A 75 8.02 19.41 13.20
CA SER A 75 7.66 20.86 13.26
C SER A 75 6.42 21.21 12.45
N ILE A 76 5.97 20.35 11.55
CA ILE A 76 4.77 20.51 10.72
C ILE A 76 3.75 19.41 11.04
N ARG A 77 2.51 19.56 10.52
CA ARG A 77 1.51 18.49 10.67
C ARG A 77 1.89 17.27 9.83
N THR A 78 2.40 16.23 10.45
CA THR A 78 2.63 14.95 9.78
C THR A 78 1.37 14.12 9.85
N ILE A 79 0.77 13.85 8.69
CA ILE A 79 -0.52 13.19 8.52
C ILE A 79 -0.28 11.90 7.72
N CYS A 80 -0.90 10.80 8.10
CA CYS A 80 -0.83 9.59 7.31
C CYS A 80 -2.19 8.91 7.15
N ILE A 81 -2.32 8.11 6.09
CA ILE A 81 -3.60 7.52 5.70
C ILE A 81 -4.11 6.48 6.68
N GLY A 82 -3.24 5.83 7.46
CA GLY A 82 -3.67 4.77 8.36
C GLY A 82 -2.60 4.27 9.32
N PRO A 83 -2.99 3.35 10.25
CA PRO A 83 -2.17 2.92 11.39
C PRO A 83 -0.79 2.35 10.99
N ARG A 84 -0.72 1.54 9.94
CA ARG A 84 0.57 0.96 9.47
C ARG A 84 1.58 2.01 9.03
N THR A 85 1.11 3.08 8.38
CA THR A 85 1.97 4.19 7.98
C THR A 85 2.40 4.99 9.21
N LYS A 86 1.52 5.14 10.21
CA LYS A 86 1.85 5.74 11.50
C LYS A 86 2.93 4.94 12.23
N GLU A 87 2.74 3.63 12.36
CA GLU A 87 3.73 2.73 12.97
C GLU A 87 5.10 2.87 12.31
N ARG A 88 5.14 2.97 10.97
CA ARG A 88 6.38 3.16 10.24
C ARG A 88 7.04 4.52 10.54
N LEU A 89 6.27 5.59 10.69
CA LEU A 89 6.77 6.91 11.10
C LEU A 89 7.31 6.88 12.55
N SER A 90 6.58 6.22 13.46
CA SER A 90 7.01 6.04 14.85
C SER A 90 8.32 5.25 14.98
N HIS A 91 8.55 4.26 14.10
CA HIS A 91 9.83 3.54 14.03
C HIS A 91 11.03 4.46 13.78
N TYR A 92 10.84 5.56 13.06
CA TYR A 92 11.83 6.61 12.86
C TYR A 92 11.75 7.74 13.90
N GLY A 93 11.01 7.54 15.01
CA GLY A 93 10.87 8.52 16.08
C GLY A 93 9.95 9.68 15.76
N ILE A 94 9.06 9.56 14.76
CA ILE A 94 8.05 10.58 14.43
C ILE A 94 6.71 10.12 15.00
N ASP A 95 6.41 10.49 16.26
CA ASP A 95 5.26 9.97 17.02
C ASP A 95 4.04 10.88 16.94
N SER A 96 4.24 12.21 16.78
CA SER A 96 3.16 13.19 16.63
C SER A 96 2.53 13.10 15.24
N VAL A 97 1.92 11.94 14.93
CA VAL A 97 1.33 11.62 13.63
C VAL A 97 -0.19 11.63 13.72
N ILE A 98 -0.80 12.37 12.82
CA ILE A 98 -2.24 12.54 12.74
C ILE A 98 -2.85 11.48 11.84
N LEU A 99 -3.93 10.86 12.30
CA LEU A 99 -4.74 9.92 11.52
C LEU A 99 -6.12 10.51 11.23
N PRO A 100 -6.67 10.33 10.03
CA PRO A 100 -8.07 10.62 9.74
C PRO A 100 -8.99 9.65 10.50
N LYS A 101 -10.27 10.00 10.66
CA LYS A 101 -11.26 9.12 11.30
C LYS A 101 -11.46 7.81 10.53
N THR A 102 -11.43 7.87 9.20
CA THR A 102 -11.48 6.71 8.32
C THR A 102 -10.19 6.59 7.54
N TYR A 103 -9.59 5.40 7.51
CA TYR A 103 -8.25 5.13 6.96
C TYR A 103 -8.29 4.94 5.43
N ASN A 104 -8.80 5.95 4.74
CA ASN A 104 -8.90 5.96 3.28
C ASN A 104 -8.76 7.37 2.71
N THR A 105 -8.76 7.49 1.39
CA THR A 105 -8.61 8.77 0.69
C THR A 105 -9.70 9.77 1.07
N GLN A 106 -10.95 9.30 1.25
CA GLN A 106 -12.07 10.16 1.61
C GLN A 106 -11.91 10.76 3.01
N GLY A 107 -11.60 9.92 4.02
CA GLY A 107 -11.36 10.39 5.38
C GLY A 107 -10.18 11.36 5.49
N LEU A 108 -9.15 11.16 4.64
CA LEU A 108 -8.02 12.08 4.57
C LEU A 108 -8.44 13.44 3.97
N ILE A 109 -9.27 13.45 2.92
CA ILE A 109 -9.84 14.68 2.34
C ILE A 109 -10.70 15.42 3.37
N GLU A 110 -11.57 14.70 4.10
CA GLU A 110 -12.42 15.27 5.15
C GLU A 110 -11.59 15.92 6.27
N TYR A 111 -10.53 15.22 6.71
CA TYR A 111 -9.61 15.77 7.70
C TYR A 111 -8.93 17.05 7.18
N LEU A 112 -8.33 17.04 6.00
CA LEU A 112 -7.64 18.18 5.42
C LEU A 112 -8.62 19.35 5.17
N SER A 113 -9.85 19.07 4.78
CA SER A 113 -10.92 20.04 4.58
C SER A 113 -11.27 20.79 5.87
N SER A 114 -11.28 20.12 7.03
CA SER A 114 -11.56 20.76 8.31
C SER A 114 -10.46 21.72 8.79
N TYR A 115 -9.28 21.69 8.15
CA TYR A 115 -8.14 22.57 8.43
C TYR A 115 -7.74 23.45 7.24
N LYS A 116 -8.59 23.61 6.22
CA LYS A 116 -8.28 24.31 4.97
C LYS A 116 -7.72 25.72 5.18
N ASP A 117 -8.21 26.45 6.19
CA ASP A 117 -7.77 27.83 6.49
C ASP A 117 -6.36 27.88 7.12
N GLN A 118 -5.84 26.74 7.60
CA GLN A 118 -4.51 26.59 8.21
C GLN A 118 -3.54 25.82 7.31
N LEU A 119 -4.01 25.23 6.21
CA LEU A 119 -3.23 24.39 5.31
C LEU A 119 -3.25 25.00 3.90
N ARG A 120 -2.27 25.83 3.61
CA ARG A 120 -2.14 26.44 2.27
C ARG A 120 -1.24 25.63 1.35
N ARG A 121 -0.15 25.09 1.91
CA ARG A 121 0.85 24.36 1.15
C ARG A 121 1.23 23.06 1.83
N VAL A 122 0.92 21.94 1.18
CA VAL A 122 1.12 20.58 1.69
C VAL A 122 2.10 19.83 0.80
N VAL A 123 3.04 19.11 1.38
CA VAL A 123 3.90 18.18 0.64
C VAL A 123 3.36 16.76 0.73
N MET A 124 3.36 16.04 -0.40
CA MET A 124 2.85 14.68 -0.50
C MET A 124 3.84 13.77 -1.22
N PRO A 125 4.77 13.11 -0.48
CA PRO A 125 5.61 12.06 -1.02
C PRO A 125 4.78 10.79 -1.27
N ARG A 126 4.81 10.25 -2.51
CA ARG A 126 3.90 9.17 -2.93
C ARG A 126 4.47 8.32 -4.07
N SER A 127 3.75 7.26 -4.45
CA SER A 127 4.02 6.51 -5.69
C SER A 127 3.43 7.22 -6.91
N GLN A 128 3.90 6.84 -8.10
CA GLN A 128 3.35 7.31 -9.37
C GLN A 128 1.86 6.97 -9.54
N LEU A 129 1.47 5.76 -9.17
CA LEU A 129 0.11 5.22 -9.36
C LEU A 129 -0.92 5.72 -8.33
N GLY A 130 -0.59 6.73 -7.52
CA GLY A 130 -1.51 7.23 -6.51
C GLY A 130 -2.76 7.88 -7.11
N ASP A 131 -3.90 7.70 -6.43
CA ASP A 131 -5.21 8.26 -6.82
C ASP A 131 -5.13 9.79 -6.95
N SER A 132 -5.44 10.31 -8.15
CA SER A 132 -5.45 11.75 -8.43
C SER A 132 -6.64 12.48 -7.78
N LYS A 133 -7.67 11.75 -7.32
CA LYS A 133 -8.85 12.34 -6.68
C LYS A 133 -8.50 13.22 -5.49
N ILE A 134 -7.50 12.82 -4.70
CA ILE A 134 -7.05 13.61 -3.56
C ILE A 134 -6.51 14.98 -4.00
N LEU A 135 -5.72 15.03 -5.08
CA LEU A 135 -5.13 16.27 -5.58
C LEU A 135 -6.21 17.23 -6.07
N ILE A 136 -7.18 16.71 -6.83
CA ILE A 136 -8.32 17.48 -7.34
C ILE A 136 -9.14 18.04 -6.18
N SER A 137 -9.41 17.21 -5.16
CA SER A 137 -10.19 17.64 -3.99
C SER A 137 -9.47 18.72 -3.18
N LEU A 138 -8.16 18.57 -2.94
CA LEU A 138 -7.37 19.56 -2.21
C LEU A 138 -7.23 20.88 -2.98
N SER A 139 -7.04 20.82 -4.29
CA SER A 139 -7.03 22.02 -5.15
C SER A 139 -8.34 22.79 -5.08
N ARG A 140 -9.49 22.10 -5.07
CA ARG A 140 -10.83 22.74 -4.91
C ARG A 140 -11.01 23.41 -3.54
N LEU A 141 -10.27 22.95 -2.53
CA LEU A 141 -10.25 23.56 -1.18
C LEU A 141 -9.26 24.71 -1.05
N GLY A 142 -8.55 25.08 -2.13
CA GLY A 142 -7.52 26.11 -2.12
C GLY A 142 -6.19 25.67 -1.50
N ILE A 143 -6.00 24.36 -1.28
CA ILE A 143 -4.77 23.78 -0.73
C ILE A 143 -3.84 23.42 -1.89
N SER A 144 -2.67 24.05 -1.93
CA SER A 144 -1.61 23.74 -2.87
C SER A 144 -0.88 22.47 -2.45
N VAL A 145 -0.70 21.50 -3.36
CA VAL A 145 -0.02 20.23 -3.06
C VAL A 145 1.23 20.09 -3.91
N ASP A 146 2.39 20.11 -3.24
CA ASP A 146 3.66 19.71 -3.85
C ASP A 146 3.78 18.19 -3.76
N GLN A 147 3.40 17.50 -4.83
CA GLN A 147 3.56 16.04 -4.88
C GLN A 147 4.95 15.66 -5.37
N HIS A 148 5.56 14.70 -4.69
CA HIS A 148 6.84 14.13 -5.06
C HIS A 148 6.73 12.62 -5.23
N GLN A 149 7.08 12.17 -6.42
CA GLN A 149 7.08 10.76 -6.75
C GLN A 149 8.35 10.12 -6.25
N LEU A 150 8.23 9.25 -5.23
CA LEU A 150 9.39 8.57 -4.61
C LEU A 150 9.71 7.22 -5.24
N TYR A 151 8.70 6.55 -5.82
CA TYR A 151 8.86 5.19 -6.34
C TYR A 151 7.79 4.84 -7.37
N ASP A 152 8.15 3.86 -8.19
CA ASP A 152 7.23 3.18 -9.09
C ASP A 152 6.76 1.86 -8.49
N VAL A 153 5.58 1.43 -8.89
CA VAL A 153 5.04 0.10 -8.56
C VAL A 153 4.79 -0.63 -9.86
N SER A 154 5.40 -1.78 -10.02
CA SER A 154 5.25 -2.63 -11.19
C SER A 154 4.90 -4.07 -10.80
N THR A 155 4.36 -4.82 -11.76
CA THR A 155 4.17 -6.26 -11.61
C THR A 155 5.52 -6.94 -11.60
N ASN A 156 5.73 -7.88 -10.66
CA ASN A 156 6.96 -8.65 -10.61
C ASN A 156 7.10 -9.51 -11.88
N SER A 157 8.29 -9.47 -12.47
CA SER A 157 8.63 -10.29 -13.64
C SER A 157 9.42 -11.56 -13.26
N VAL A 158 9.87 -11.65 -12.01
CA VAL A 158 10.68 -12.79 -11.54
C VAL A 158 9.77 -13.88 -11.03
N ILE A 159 9.92 -15.08 -11.58
CA ILE A 159 9.24 -16.29 -11.14
C ILE A 159 10.23 -17.06 -10.25
N ASP A 160 10.14 -16.81 -8.95
CA ASP A 160 10.89 -17.49 -7.90
C ASP A 160 10.29 -18.87 -7.56
N ASP A 161 10.83 -19.57 -6.57
CA ASP A 161 10.39 -20.92 -6.23
C ASP A 161 8.99 -20.93 -5.62
N GLU A 162 8.58 -19.87 -4.91
CA GLU A 162 7.21 -19.70 -4.42
C GLU A 162 6.21 -19.59 -5.59
N TRP A 163 6.55 -18.88 -6.64
CA TRP A 163 5.73 -18.79 -7.85
C TRP A 163 5.67 -20.13 -8.59
N LYS A 164 6.80 -20.86 -8.71
CA LYS A 164 6.81 -22.20 -9.33
C LYS A 164 5.92 -23.17 -8.55
N LEU A 165 6.02 -23.15 -7.21
CA LEU A 165 5.15 -23.94 -6.34
C LEU A 165 3.68 -23.57 -6.52
N PHE A 166 3.36 -22.27 -6.53
CA PHE A 166 1.99 -21.81 -6.77
C PHE A 166 1.44 -22.29 -8.11
N PHE A 167 2.21 -22.21 -9.20
CA PHE A 167 1.78 -22.72 -10.50
C PHE A 167 1.57 -24.25 -10.49
N CYS A 168 2.41 -24.99 -9.77
CA CYS A 168 2.23 -26.43 -9.58
C CYS A 168 0.91 -26.73 -8.85
N LEU A 169 0.62 -26.04 -7.75
CA LEU A 169 -0.61 -26.20 -6.98
C LEU A 169 -1.84 -25.78 -7.81
N LEU A 170 -1.75 -24.68 -8.55
CA LEU A 170 -2.83 -24.20 -9.40
C LEU A 170 -3.20 -25.22 -10.47
N ARG A 171 -2.20 -25.81 -11.14
CA ARG A 171 -2.37 -26.87 -12.15
C ARG A 171 -3.04 -28.11 -11.59
N ASN A 172 -2.69 -28.47 -10.36
CA ASN A 172 -3.23 -29.64 -9.68
C ASN A 172 -4.54 -29.36 -8.93
N ARG A 173 -5.13 -28.15 -9.04
CA ARG A 173 -6.34 -27.74 -8.33
C ARG A 173 -6.21 -27.79 -6.80
N ASN A 174 -5.00 -27.61 -6.28
CA ASN A 174 -4.64 -27.67 -4.86
C ASN A 174 -4.43 -26.28 -4.24
N VAL A 175 -5.08 -25.25 -4.80
CA VAL A 175 -5.16 -23.91 -4.21
C VAL A 175 -6.53 -23.76 -3.61
N ASP A 176 -6.61 -23.72 -2.27
CA ASP A 176 -7.89 -23.59 -1.57
C ASP A 176 -8.31 -22.11 -1.45
N ALA A 177 -7.33 -21.21 -1.23
CA ALA A 177 -7.60 -19.79 -1.04
C ALA A 177 -6.49 -18.89 -1.56
N VAL A 178 -6.87 -17.65 -1.95
CA VAL A 178 -5.92 -16.58 -2.29
C VAL A 178 -6.31 -15.29 -1.59
N GLY A 179 -5.39 -14.75 -0.77
CA GLY A 179 -5.57 -13.52 -0.02
C GLY A 179 -4.92 -12.31 -0.70
N PHE A 180 -5.64 -11.19 -0.77
CA PHE A 180 -5.19 -9.97 -1.43
C PHE A 180 -5.16 -8.77 -0.49
N THR A 181 -4.02 -8.09 -0.43
CA THR A 181 -3.78 -6.94 0.44
C THR A 181 -3.96 -5.58 -0.25
N SER A 182 -4.21 -5.57 -1.57
CA SER A 182 -4.39 -4.35 -2.35
C SER A 182 -4.98 -4.62 -3.74
N PRO A 183 -5.60 -3.63 -4.41
CA PRO A 183 -6.00 -3.75 -5.81
C PRO A 183 -4.83 -4.02 -6.76
N SER A 184 -3.65 -3.46 -6.48
CA SER A 184 -2.45 -3.71 -7.31
C SER A 184 -1.96 -5.15 -7.21
N SER A 185 -2.07 -5.80 -6.04
CA SER A 185 -1.73 -7.23 -5.92
C SER A 185 -2.69 -8.13 -6.69
N VAL A 186 -3.97 -7.75 -6.81
CA VAL A 186 -4.94 -8.44 -7.67
C VAL A 186 -4.49 -8.37 -9.12
N ARG A 187 -4.33 -7.16 -9.67
CA ARG A 187 -3.90 -6.97 -11.07
C ARG A 187 -2.61 -7.73 -11.37
N ALA A 188 -1.63 -7.62 -10.49
CA ALA A 188 -0.33 -8.24 -10.67
C ALA A 188 -0.41 -9.78 -10.66
N LEU A 189 -1.20 -10.38 -9.76
CA LEU A 189 -1.40 -11.84 -9.76
C LEU A 189 -1.94 -12.31 -11.12
N PHE A 190 -3.05 -11.69 -11.60
CA PHE A 190 -3.66 -12.10 -12.85
C PHE A 190 -2.74 -11.90 -14.05
N GLN A 191 -1.96 -10.81 -14.09
CA GLN A 191 -0.95 -10.58 -15.13
C GLN A 191 0.17 -11.63 -15.12
N ILE A 192 0.62 -12.06 -13.93
CA ILE A 192 1.67 -13.09 -13.81
C ILE A 192 1.12 -14.45 -14.24
N VAL A 193 -0.08 -14.80 -13.76
CA VAL A 193 -0.73 -16.07 -14.11
C VAL A 193 -1.03 -16.15 -15.61
N GLU A 194 -1.47 -15.05 -16.24
CA GLU A 194 -1.72 -15.00 -17.70
C GLU A 194 -0.45 -15.28 -18.51
N ARG A 195 0.72 -14.93 -18.00
CA ARG A 195 2.00 -15.20 -18.69
C ARG A 195 2.57 -16.59 -18.44
N GLY A 196 2.25 -17.21 -17.30
CA GLY A 196 2.92 -18.42 -16.83
C GLY A 196 2.04 -19.67 -16.69
N ALA A 197 0.72 -19.54 -16.81
CA ALA A 197 -0.22 -20.63 -16.62
C ALA A 197 -1.03 -20.94 -17.89
N SER A 198 -1.69 -22.10 -17.92
CA SER A 198 -2.61 -22.48 -18.99
C SER A 198 -3.94 -21.70 -18.87
N HIS A 199 -4.72 -21.72 -19.95
CA HIS A 199 -6.09 -21.17 -19.95
C HIS A 199 -6.98 -21.83 -18.89
N ASP A 200 -6.83 -23.16 -18.70
CA ASP A 200 -7.60 -23.93 -17.72
C ASP A 200 -7.20 -23.56 -16.28
N ASP A 201 -5.93 -23.28 -16.01
CA ASP A 201 -5.45 -22.81 -14.71
C ASP A 201 -5.99 -21.41 -14.39
N MET A 202 -5.99 -20.51 -15.39
CA MET A 202 -6.58 -19.19 -15.27
C MET A 202 -8.09 -19.29 -15.01
N ASN A 203 -8.78 -20.15 -15.72
CA ASN A 203 -10.21 -20.37 -15.53
C ASN A 203 -10.52 -20.91 -14.13
N TYR A 204 -9.73 -21.86 -13.63
CA TYR A 204 -9.85 -22.35 -12.25
C TYR A 204 -9.67 -21.22 -11.24
N LEU A 205 -8.62 -20.40 -11.37
CA LEU A 205 -8.38 -19.26 -10.48
C LEU A 205 -9.52 -18.26 -10.47
N ARG A 206 -10.13 -17.97 -11.63
CA ARG A 206 -11.27 -17.05 -11.77
C ARG A 206 -12.54 -17.54 -11.06
N HIS A 207 -12.71 -18.84 -10.92
CA HIS A 207 -13.87 -19.48 -10.29
C HIS A 207 -13.56 -19.99 -8.86
N LEU A 208 -12.36 -19.68 -8.34
CA LEU A 208 -11.99 -20.10 -7.00
C LEU A 208 -12.93 -19.51 -5.95
N ASN A 209 -13.51 -20.33 -5.10
CA ASN A 209 -14.42 -19.89 -4.02
C ASN A 209 -13.68 -19.40 -2.77
N GLY A 210 -12.38 -19.50 -2.74
CA GLY A 210 -11.52 -19.10 -1.63
C GLY A 210 -10.81 -17.77 -1.84
N LEU A 211 -11.50 -16.71 -2.29
CA LEU A 211 -10.87 -15.39 -2.48
C LEU A 211 -11.10 -14.51 -1.25
N VAL A 212 -10.02 -14.00 -0.66
CA VAL A 212 -10.07 -13.09 0.49
C VAL A 212 -9.49 -11.73 0.13
N SER A 213 -10.23 -10.68 0.37
CA SER A 213 -9.78 -9.30 0.19
C SER A 213 -9.61 -8.56 1.51
N ILE A 214 -8.62 -7.69 1.59
CA ILE A 214 -8.36 -6.85 2.77
C ILE A 214 -9.45 -5.78 2.98
N GLY A 215 -10.27 -5.48 1.96
CA GLY A 215 -11.30 -4.46 2.05
C GLY A 215 -11.85 -4.04 0.70
N HIS A 216 -12.84 -3.17 0.73
CA HIS A 216 -13.74 -2.84 -0.37
C HIS A 216 -13.08 -2.52 -1.73
N LYS A 217 -12.02 -1.71 -1.74
CA LYS A 217 -11.31 -1.38 -3.00
C LYS A 217 -10.71 -2.63 -3.65
N THR A 218 -10.20 -3.56 -2.84
CA THR A 218 -9.62 -4.82 -3.30
C THR A 218 -10.71 -5.79 -3.75
N THR A 219 -11.84 -5.84 -3.03
CA THR A 219 -13.04 -6.59 -3.43
C THR A 219 -13.56 -6.13 -4.79
N THR A 220 -13.67 -4.81 -4.99
CA THR A 220 -14.12 -4.23 -6.27
C THR A 220 -13.18 -4.60 -7.41
N GLU A 221 -11.87 -4.57 -7.18
CA GLU A 221 -10.89 -4.99 -8.17
C GLU A 221 -11.00 -6.48 -8.50
N LEU A 222 -11.16 -7.36 -7.48
CA LEU A 222 -11.33 -8.80 -7.67
C LEU A 222 -12.54 -9.14 -8.55
N LYS A 223 -13.65 -8.44 -8.39
CA LYS A 223 -14.87 -8.63 -9.20
C LYS A 223 -14.65 -8.39 -10.70
N ASN A 224 -13.60 -7.67 -11.10
CA ASN A 224 -13.23 -7.50 -12.50
C ASN A 224 -12.54 -8.73 -13.09
N TYR A 225 -12.05 -9.64 -12.26
CA TYR A 225 -11.26 -10.81 -12.68
C TYR A 225 -11.94 -12.14 -12.32
N CYS A 226 -12.72 -12.18 -11.25
CA CYS A 226 -13.24 -13.40 -10.65
C CYS A 226 -14.75 -13.37 -10.51
N SER A 227 -15.36 -14.54 -10.74
CA SER A 227 -16.79 -14.81 -10.46
C SER A 227 -16.99 -15.71 -9.23
N GLY A 228 -15.92 -16.24 -8.65
CA GLY A 228 -15.97 -17.04 -7.43
C GLY A 228 -16.34 -16.21 -6.18
N ARG A 229 -16.57 -16.92 -5.08
CA ARG A 229 -16.93 -16.30 -3.80
C ARG A 229 -15.75 -15.45 -3.28
N ILE A 230 -16.02 -14.18 -2.96
CA ILE A 230 -15.06 -13.26 -2.35
C ILE A 230 -15.50 -12.96 -0.92
N VAL A 231 -14.62 -13.20 0.05
CA VAL A 231 -14.81 -12.83 1.45
C VAL A 231 -14.00 -11.55 1.72
N GLU A 232 -14.68 -10.48 2.12
CA GLU A 232 -14.04 -9.22 2.50
C GLU A 232 -13.72 -9.22 3.99
N ALA A 233 -12.48 -8.86 4.36
CA ALA A 233 -12.08 -8.72 5.75
C ALA A 233 -12.81 -7.54 6.40
N VAL A 234 -13.38 -7.76 7.59
CA VAL A 234 -14.05 -6.71 8.38
C VAL A 234 -13.05 -5.66 8.84
N GLU A 235 -11.89 -6.12 9.31
CA GLU A 235 -10.77 -5.25 9.63
C GLU A 235 -9.78 -5.23 8.47
N HIS A 236 -9.41 -4.04 8.00
CA HIS A 236 -8.51 -3.85 6.87
C HIS A 236 -7.03 -4.07 7.27
N THR A 237 -6.77 -5.23 7.89
CA THR A 237 -5.47 -5.67 8.40
C THR A 237 -5.13 -7.07 7.89
N LEU A 238 -3.88 -7.52 8.07
CA LEU A 238 -3.51 -8.91 7.78
C LEU A 238 -4.24 -9.88 8.74
N ASP A 239 -4.41 -9.49 9.99
CA ASP A 239 -5.17 -10.31 10.96
C ASP A 239 -6.64 -10.42 10.54
N GLY A 240 -7.22 -9.33 9.99
CA GLY A 240 -8.55 -9.36 9.39
C GLY A 240 -8.65 -10.33 8.21
N ILE A 241 -7.61 -10.41 7.34
CA ILE A 241 -7.54 -11.44 6.27
C ILE A 241 -7.49 -12.84 6.88
N ALA A 242 -6.69 -13.05 7.94
CA ALA A 242 -6.60 -14.34 8.61
C ALA A 242 -7.94 -14.76 9.23
N LEU A 243 -8.68 -13.84 9.85
CA LEU A 243 -10.02 -14.11 10.36
C LEU A 243 -11.01 -14.41 9.23
N ALA A 244 -10.98 -13.64 8.16
CA ALA A 244 -11.88 -13.82 7.01
C ALA A 244 -11.64 -15.17 6.30
N SER A 245 -10.40 -15.69 6.28
CA SER A 245 -10.08 -16.98 5.69
C SER A 245 -10.77 -18.17 6.39
N ARG A 246 -11.26 -18.00 7.62
CA ARG A 246 -12.03 -19.03 8.34
C ARG A 246 -13.44 -19.22 7.77
N LEU A 247 -13.89 -18.32 6.92
CA LEU A 247 -15.22 -18.36 6.30
C LEU A 247 -15.20 -19.07 4.93
N ILE A 248 -14.02 -19.54 4.50
CA ILE A 248 -13.81 -20.36 3.31
C ILE A 248 -13.91 -21.84 3.69
#